data_2c0c7c1f0a9eeb6e01111d3e7fe149a2
#
_entry.id   2c0c7c1f0a9eeb6e01111d3e7fe149a2
#
_cell.length_a   1.000
_cell.length_b   1.000
_cell.length_c   1.000
_cell.angle_alpha   90.00
_cell.angle_beta   90.00
_cell.angle_gamma   90.00
#
_symmetry.space_group_name_H-M   'P 1'
#
loop_
_entity.id
_entity.type
_entity.pdbx_description
1 polymer ?
#
loop_
_entity_poly.entity_id
_entity_poly.type
_entity_poly.pdbx_seq_one_letter_code
_entity_poly.pdbx_strand_id
1 'polypeptide(L)'
;CVLDCVTSLQNGADMIWIETEKPHVGQIGGMVNRVREVIPNAKLVYNNSPSFNWTLNFRQQVFDAWSDEGKDVSVYDRANLMSVEYDDSDLARTADEKIQSFQADGSREAGIFHHLITLPTYHTAALSTDNLAKEYFGEAGMLGYVSGVQRKEIRQGIACVKHQNMSGSDIGDDHKEYFSGDRALKAAGEDNTMNQFG
;
A
#
# COMPACT_ATOMS: atom_id res chain seq x y z
N CYS A 1 -6.66 -8.18 -24.68
CA CYS A 1 -5.91 -8.52 -23.43
C CYS A 1 -5.16 -9.85 -23.53
N VAL A 2 -5.83 -11.04 -23.67
CA VAL A 2 -5.09 -12.33 -23.71
C VAL A 2 -4.10 -12.38 -24.88
N LEU A 3 -4.52 -11.97 -26.07
CA LEU A 3 -3.65 -11.90 -27.25
C LEU A 3 -2.44 -10.98 -27.00
N ASP A 4 -2.63 -9.84 -26.40
CA ASP A 4 -1.56 -8.89 -26.12
C ASP A 4 -0.54 -9.49 -25.13
N CYS A 5 -1.02 -10.18 -24.08
CA CYS A 5 -0.15 -10.91 -23.15
C CYS A 5 0.67 -11.98 -23.88
N VAL A 6 0.04 -12.79 -24.70
CA VAL A 6 0.70 -13.86 -25.48
C VAL A 6 1.73 -13.27 -26.43
N THR A 7 1.37 -12.24 -27.18
CA THR A 7 2.26 -11.57 -28.13
C THR A 7 3.48 -10.96 -27.42
N SER A 8 3.27 -10.31 -26.29
CA SER A 8 4.38 -9.71 -25.50
C SER A 8 5.33 -10.77 -24.97
N LEU A 9 4.82 -11.88 -24.44
CA LEU A 9 5.65 -12.99 -23.96
C LEU A 9 6.42 -13.66 -25.12
N GLN A 10 5.80 -13.84 -26.29
CA GLN A 10 6.45 -14.36 -27.48
C GLN A 10 7.55 -13.43 -28.01
N ASN A 11 7.41 -12.14 -27.80
CA ASN A 11 8.39 -11.12 -28.17
C ASN A 11 9.47 -10.87 -27.10
N GLY A 12 9.54 -11.71 -26.06
CA GLY A 12 10.63 -11.72 -25.10
C GLY A 12 10.37 -11.01 -23.78
N ALA A 13 9.12 -10.68 -23.45
CA ALA A 13 8.80 -10.21 -22.11
C ALA A 13 8.98 -11.35 -21.08
N ASP A 14 9.65 -11.09 -19.96
CA ASP A 14 9.87 -12.08 -18.90
C ASP A 14 8.60 -12.33 -18.08
N MET A 15 7.76 -11.33 -17.94
CA MET A 15 6.49 -11.39 -17.22
C MET A 15 5.52 -10.32 -17.73
N ILE A 16 4.24 -10.51 -17.47
CA ILE A 16 3.19 -9.57 -17.86
C ILE A 16 2.47 -9.06 -16.63
N TRP A 17 2.37 -7.76 -16.53
CA TRP A 17 1.50 -7.07 -15.60
C TRP A 17 0.07 -7.07 -16.14
N ILE A 18 -0.86 -7.63 -15.37
CA ILE A 18 -2.29 -7.67 -15.71
C ILE A 18 -3.13 -6.85 -14.74
N GLU A 19 -4.23 -6.36 -15.25
CA GLU A 19 -5.27 -5.68 -14.51
C GLU A 19 -6.64 -6.25 -14.94
N THR A 20 -7.59 -6.22 -14.03
CA THR A 20 -8.97 -6.64 -14.26
C THR A 20 -9.94 -5.49 -13.94
N GLU A 21 -11.18 -5.59 -14.35
CA GLU A 21 -12.21 -4.60 -14.05
C GLU A 21 -12.48 -4.49 -12.54
N LYS A 22 -12.34 -5.61 -11.83
CA LYS A 22 -12.58 -5.73 -10.39
C LYS A 22 -11.52 -6.61 -9.74
N PRO A 23 -11.19 -6.39 -8.45
CA PRO A 23 -10.29 -7.26 -7.70
C PRO A 23 -11.02 -8.56 -7.32
N HIS A 24 -11.20 -9.47 -8.28
CA HIS A 24 -11.93 -10.72 -8.12
C HIS A 24 -11.06 -11.90 -8.54
N VAL A 25 -10.73 -12.79 -7.59
CA VAL A 25 -9.80 -13.92 -7.81
C VAL A 25 -10.23 -14.80 -8.99
N GLY A 26 -11.53 -15.10 -9.12
CA GLY A 26 -12.04 -15.90 -10.23
C GLY A 26 -11.86 -15.23 -11.62
N GLN A 27 -12.04 -13.91 -11.73
CA GLN A 27 -11.78 -13.18 -12.98
C GLN A 27 -10.31 -13.19 -13.35
N ILE A 28 -9.46 -12.98 -12.34
CA ILE A 28 -8.00 -13.03 -12.50
C ILE A 28 -7.59 -14.43 -12.98
N GLY A 29 -8.05 -15.48 -12.30
CA GLY A 29 -7.79 -16.88 -12.67
C GLY A 29 -8.26 -17.23 -14.08
N GLY A 30 -9.45 -16.75 -14.47
CA GLY A 30 -9.95 -16.93 -15.83
C GLY A 30 -9.05 -16.30 -16.89
N MET A 31 -8.49 -15.12 -16.62
CA MET A 31 -7.52 -14.49 -17.53
C MET A 31 -6.20 -15.23 -17.56
N VAL A 32 -5.65 -15.58 -16.39
CA VAL A 32 -4.39 -16.31 -16.24
C VAL A 32 -4.45 -17.64 -16.99
N ASN A 33 -5.53 -18.40 -16.83
CA ASN A 33 -5.70 -19.71 -17.46
C ASN A 33 -5.68 -19.59 -18.99
N ARG A 34 -6.40 -18.60 -19.56
CA ARG A 34 -6.39 -18.37 -21.03
C ARG A 34 -5.02 -18.03 -21.57
N VAL A 35 -4.20 -17.28 -20.83
CA VAL A 35 -2.81 -17.00 -21.25
C VAL A 35 -1.97 -18.28 -21.18
N ARG A 36 -2.15 -19.09 -20.12
CA ARG A 36 -1.40 -20.33 -19.92
C ARG A 36 -1.82 -21.48 -20.84
N GLU A 37 -3.00 -21.44 -21.39
CA GLU A 37 -3.40 -22.35 -22.49
C GLU A 37 -2.43 -22.24 -23.70
N VAL A 38 -1.88 -21.04 -23.93
CA VAL A 38 -0.93 -20.78 -25.02
C VAL A 38 0.52 -20.81 -24.56
N ILE A 39 0.78 -20.23 -23.38
CA ILE A 39 2.15 -20.15 -22.78
C ILE A 39 2.08 -20.73 -21.36
N PRO A 40 2.25 -22.05 -21.17
CA PRO A 40 2.00 -22.73 -19.89
C PRO A 40 2.77 -22.18 -18.70
N ASN A 41 3.98 -21.66 -18.92
CA ASN A 41 4.86 -21.13 -17.85
C ASN A 41 4.82 -19.59 -17.75
N ALA A 42 3.79 -18.94 -18.30
CA ALA A 42 3.64 -17.50 -18.24
C ALA A 42 3.65 -17.00 -16.79
N LYS A 43 4.53 -16.04 -16.51
CA LYS A 43 4.60 -15.34 -15.22
C LYS A 43 3.72 -14.09 -15.30
N LEU A 44 2.64 -14.07 -14.53
CA LEU A 44 1.68 -12.98 -14.51
C LEU A 44 1.75 -12.26 -13.17
N VAL A 45 1.88 -10.94 -13.23
CA VAL A 45 1.94 -10.02 -12.08
C VAL A 45 0.62 -9.29 -12.01
N TYR A 46 0.03 -9.22 -10.84
CA TYR A 46 -1.26 -8.53 -10.65
C TYR A 46 -1.08 -7.20 -9.91
N ASN A 47 -1.70 -6.16 -10.44
CA ASN A 47 -1.78 -4.86 -9.80
C ASN A 47 -2.94 -4.81 -8.80
N ASN A 48 -2.60 -4.80 -7.51
CA ASN A 48 -3.55 -4.47 -6.44
C ASN A 48 -3.80 -2.96 -6.45
N SER A 49 -4.47 -2.48 -7.50
CA SER A 49 -4.62 -1.06 -7.77
C SER A 49 -5.34 -0.31 -6.65
N PRO A 50 -4.82 0.82 -6.16
CA PRO A 50 -5.54 1.72 -5.26
C PRO A 50 -6.70 2.47 -5.95
N SER A 51 -6.86 2.34 -7.28
CA SER A 51 -8.01 2.86 -8.01
C SER A 51 -9.30 2.08 -7.74
N PHE A 52 -9.20 0.85 -7.24
CA PHE A 52 -10.37 0.11 -6.79
C PHE A 52 -10.87 0.64 -5.45
N ASN A 53 -12.17 0.77 -5.30
CA ASN A 53 -12.77 0.82 -3.97
C ASN A 53 -12.82 -0.61 -3.42
N TRP A 54 -11.75 -1.01 -2.73
CA TRP A 54 -11.58 -2.37 -2.18
C TRP A 54 -12.73 -2.76 -1.27
N THR A 55 -13.08 -1.91 -0.32
CA THR A 55 -14.18 -2.15 0.61
C THR A 55 -15.49 -2.42 -0.11
N LEU A 56 -15.88 -1.53 -1.04
CA LEU A 56 -17.13 -1.70 -1.78
C LEU A 56 -17.13 -2.97 -2.62
N ASN A 57 -16.04 -3.24 -3.36
CA ASN A 57 -15.94 -4.41 -4.21
C ASN A 57 -16.09 -5.72 -3.42
N PHE A 58 -15.45 -5.81 -2.24
CA PHE A 58 -15.51 -7.04 -1.46
C PHE A 58 -16.83 -7.17 -0.68
N ARG A 59 -17.39 -6.09 -0.17
CA ARG A 59 -18.75 -6.10 0.41
C ARG A 59 -19.79 -6.53 -0.62
N GLN A 60 -19.70 -6.06 -1.86
CA GLN A 60 -20.57 -6.52 -2.95
C GLN A 60 -20.39 -8.00 -3.26
N GLN A 61 -19.16 -8.49 -3.37
CA GLN A 61 -18.88 -9.90 -3.61
C GLN A 61 -19.43 -10.79 -2.49
N VAL A 62 -19.29 -10.39 -1.24
CA VAL A 62 -19.86 -11.14 -0.10
C VAL A 62 -21.39 -11.11 -0.11
N PHE A 63 -21.97 -9.94 -0.34
CA PHE A 63 -23.43 -9.79 -0.45
C PHE A 63 -24.00 -10.69 -1.53
N ASP A 64 -23.43 -10.63 -2.74
CA ASP A 64 -23.90 -11.42 -3.89
C ASP A 64 -23.73 -12.93 -3.61
N ALA A 65 -22.60 -13.36 -3.07
CA ALA A 65 -22.37 -14.77 -2.69
C ALA A 65 -23.36 -15.26 -1.63
N TRP A 66 -23.63 -14.46 -0.59
CA TRP A 66 -24.60 -14.82 0.44
C TRP A 66 -26.03 -14.89 -0.12
N SER A 67 -26.38 -13.96 -0.99
CA SER A 67 -27.68 -13.99 -1.68
C SER A 67 -27.85 -15.26 -2.53
N ASP A 68 -26.82 -15.63 -3.28
CA ASP A 68 -26.81 -16.84 -4.11
C ASP A 68 -26.86 -18.14 -3.26
N GLU A 69 -26.27 -18.12 -2.05
CA GLU A 69 -26.35 -19.20 -1.07
C GLU A 69 -27.71 -19.26 -0.33
N GLY A 70 -28.60 -18.30 -0.57
CA GLY A 70 -29.88 -18.20 0.11
C GLY A 70 -29.81 -17.71 1.57
N LYS A 71 -28.71 -17.08 1.95
CA LYS A 71 -28.62 -16.39 3.25
C LYS A 71 -29.48 -15.14 3.25
N ASP A 72 -30.00 -14.78 4.42
CA ASP A 72 -30.75 -13.53 4.58
C ASP A 72 -29.82 -12.33 4.53
N VAL A 73 -29.91 -11.57 3.45
CA VAL A 73 -29.18 -10.31 3.22
C VAL A 73 -30.11 -9.08 3.29
N SER A 74 -31.35 -9.26 3.70
CA SER A 74 -32.39 -8.19 3.70
C SER A 74 -32.05 -7.01 4.64
N VAL A 75 -31.17 -7.21 5.60
CA VAL A 75 -30.71 -6.19 6.52
C VAL A 75 -29.68 -5.22 5.89
N TYR A 76 -29.19 -5.53 4.68
CA TYR A 76 -28.21 -4.72 3.98
C TYR A 76 -28.82 -4.06 2.75
N ASP A 77 -28.57 -2.78 2.56
CA ASP A 77 -28.88 -2.09 1.32
C ASP A 77 -27.72 -2.28 0.31
N ARG A 78 -27.92 -3.11 -0.71
CA ARG A 78 -26.91 -3.37 -1.74
C ARG A 78 -26.45 -2.09 -2.46
N ALA A 79 -27.28 -1.07 -2.56
CA ALA A 79 -26.93 0.21 -3.16
C ALA A 79 -26.04 1.07 -2.26
N ASN A 80 -26.03 0.80 -0.95
CA ASN A 80 -25.34 1.61 0.04
C ASN A 80 -24.43 0.79 0.98
N LEU A 81 -23.73 -0.21 0.47
CA LEU A 81 -22.84 -1.08 1.27
C LEU A 81 -21.65 -0.36 1.91
N MET A 82 -21.42 0.91 1.56
CA MET A 82 -20.40 1.77 2.18
C MET A 82 -20.91 2.52 3.40
N SER A 83 -22.16 2.35 3.80
CA SER A 83 -22.69 2.98 5.01
C SER A 83 -21.88 2.56 6.24
N VAL A 84 -21.55 3.53 7.09
CA VAL A 84 -20.82 3.32 8.35
C VAL A 84 -21.58 2.41 9.32
N GLU A 85 -22.90 2.30 9.19
CA GLU A 85 -23.72 1.39 10.00
C GLU A 85 -23.37 -0.10 9.76
N TYR A 86 -22.75 -0.42 8.62
CA TYR A 86 -22.34 -1.78 8.29
C TYR A 86 -20.87 -2.09 8.66
N ASP A 87 -20.10 -1.13 9.17
CA ASP A 87 -18.66 -1.32 9.41
C ASP A 87 -18.35 -2.42 10.43
N ASP A 88 -19.24 -2.61 11.43
CA ASP A 88 -19.12 -3.68 12.42
C ASP A 88 -19.98 -4.92 12.10
N SER A 89 -20.56 -5.01 10.90
CA SER A 89 -21.43 -6.11 10.49
C SER A 89 -20.65 -7.38 10.13
N ASP A 90 -21.32 -8.53 10.11
CA ASP A 90 -20.75 -9.80 9.63
C ASP A 90 -20.32 -9.72 8.18
N LEU A 91 -21.07 -8.98 7.37
CA LEU A 91 -20.75 -8.73 5.96
C LEU A 91 -19.42 -7.99 5.82
N ALA A 92 -19.21 -6.92 6.60
CA ALA A 92 -17.97 -6.15 6.58
C ALA A 92 -16.79 -7.00 7.06
N ARG A 93 -16.93 -7.72 8.17
CA ARG A 93 -15.87 -8.62 8.67
C ARG A 93 -15.49 -9.69 7.65
N THR A 94 -16.47 -10.32 7.01
CA THR A 94 -16.21 -11.31 5.96
C THR A 94 -15.52 -10.70 4.74
N ALA A 95 -15.90 -9.47 4.37
CA ALA A 95 -15.24 -8.75 3.29
C ALA A 95 -13.78 -8.41 3.63
N ASP A 96 -13.51 -7.96 4.84
CA ASP A 96 -12.15 -7.64 5.32
C ASP A 96 -11.25 -8.88 5.37
N GLU A 97 -11.78 -10.03 5.83
CA GLU A 97 -11.06 -11.32 5.78
C GLU A 97 -10.67 -11.70 4.35
N LYS A 98 -11.56 -11.50 3.39
CA LYS A 98 -11.27 -11.74 1.97
C LYS A 98 -10.26 -10.73 1.38
N ILE A 99 -10.29 -9.47 1.79
CA ILE A 99 -9.26 -8.48 1.43
C ILE A 99 -7.91 -8.91 2.00
N GLN A 100 -7.87 -9.33 3.25
CA GLN A 100 -6.65 -9.78 3.92
C GLN A 100 -6.03 -11.00 3.24
N SER A 101 -6.85 -11.96 2.80
CA SER A 101 -6.37 -13.19 2.13
C SER A 101 -6.11 -13.01 0.62
N PHE A 102 -6.52 -11.89 0.02
CA PHE A 102 -6.59 -11.71 -1.44
C PHE A 102 -5.30 -12.04 -2.19
N GLN A 103 -4.14 -11.62 -1.69
CA GLN A 103 -2.86 -11.91 -2.34
C GLN A 103 -2.52 -13.41 -2.28
N ALA A 104 -2.78 -14.05 -1.14
CA ALA A 104 -2.56 -15.49 -0.98
C ALA A 104 -3.51 -16.30 -1.88
N ASP A 105 -4.77 -15.89 -1.96
CA ASP A 105 -5.78 -16.54 -2.81
C ASP A 105 -5.47 -16.29 -4.28
N GLY A 106 -5.09 -15.08 -4.67
CA GLY A 106 -4.65 -14.75 -6.02
C GLY A 106 -3.45 -15.60 -6.47
N SER A 107 -2.50 -15.85 -5.57
CA SER A 107 -1.36 -16.71 -5.88
C SER A 107 -1.76 -18.20 -5.96
N ARG A 108 -2.54 -18.68 -5.00
CA ARG A 108 -2.90 -20.11 -4.87
C ARG A 108 -3.95 -20.53 -5.90
N GLU A 109 -5.00 -19.73 -6.08
CA GLU A 109 -6.18 -20.09 -6.88
C GLU A 109 -6.14 -19.54 -8.30
N ALA A 110 -5.68 -18.28 -8.46
CA ALA A 110 -5.54 -17.65 -9.75
C ALA A 110 -4.16 -17.81 -10.38
N GLY A 111 -3.18 -18.35 -9.66
CA GLY A 111 -1.84 -18.61 -10.18
C GLY A 111 -1.02 -17.35 -10.48
N ILE A 112 -1.28 -16.26 -9.76
CA ILE A 112 -0.48 -15.04 -9.86
C ILE A 112 0.92 -15.29 -9.29
N PHE A 113 1.94 -14.94 -10.09
CA PHE A 113 3.34 -15.10 -9.73
C PHE A 113 3.81 -14.02 -8.73
N HIS A 114 3.34 -12.80 -8.89
CA HIS A 114 3.72 -11.67 -8.05
C HIS A 114 2.58 -10.66 -7.95
N HIS A 115 2.39 -10.12 -6.75
CA HIS A 115 1.46 -9.03 -6.49
C HIS A 115 2.23 -7.74 -6.24
N LEU A 116 1.74 -6.63 -6.74
CA LEU A 116 2.24 -5.31 -6.41
C LEU A 116 1.07 -4.36 -6.12
N ILE A 117 1.34 -3.31 -5.40
CA ILE A 117 0.42 -2.17 -5.23
C ILE A 117 1.08 -0.95 -5.84
N THR A 118 0.36 -0.25 -6.70
CA THR A 118 0.83 1.00 -7.29
C THR A 118 0.54 2.19 -6.37
N LEU A 119 1.45 3.17 -6.37
CA LEU A 119 1.28 4.45 -5.66
C LEU A 119 1.04 4.35 -4.13
N PRO A 120 1.47 3.31 -3.39
CA PRO A 120 1.20 3.24 -1.95
C PRO A 120 1.88 4.38 -1.19
N THR A 121 3.10 4.71 -1.56
CA THR A 121 3.87 5.82 -0.97
C THR A 121 3.21 7.17 -1.24
N TYR A 122 2.71 7.38 -2.47
CA TYR A 122 1.98 8.59 -2.82
C TYR A 122 0.75 8.80 -1.93
N HIS A 123 -0.10 7.80 -1.81
CA HIS A 123 -1.32 7.90 -0.99
C HIS A 123 -0.99 8.05 0.50
N THR A 124 0.01 7.32 1.00
CA THR A 124 0.45 7.44 2.38
C THR A 124 1.03 8.82 2.66
N ALA A 125 1.87 9.35 1.78
CA ALA A 125 2.44 10.68 1.92
C ALA A 125 1.35 11.76 1.85
N ALA A 126 0.42 11.65 0.91
CA ALA A 126 -0.69 12.61 0.77
C ALA A 126 -1.55 12.67 2.03
N LEU A 127 -1.98 11.51 2.56
CA LEU A 127 -2.76 11.43 3.80
C LEU A 127 -2.00 11.98 5.00
N SER A 128 -0.73 11.58 5.16
CA SER A 128 0.09 12.01 6.30
C SER A 128 0.38 13.50 6.24
N THR A 129 0.62 14.04 5.04
CA THR A 129 0.87 15.49 4.85
C THR A 129 -0.39 16.31 5.11
N ASP A 130 -1.55 15.85 4.64
CA ASP A 130 -2.83 16.52 4.89
C ASP A 130 -3.16 16.55 6.39
N ASN A 131 -2.99 15.42 7.09
CA ASN A 131 -3.18 15.35 8.54
C ASN A 131 -2.22 16.28 9.29
N LEU A 132 -0.93 16.27 8.92
CA LEU A 132 0.05 17.17 9.51
C LEU A 132 -0.31 18.63 9.28
N ALA A 133 -0.72 19.00 8.07
CA ALA A 133 -1.10 20.36 7.75
C ALA A 133 -2.30 20.84 8.59
N LYS A 134 -3.31 20.02 8.75
CA LYS A 134 -4.49 20.32 9.57
C LYS A 134 -4.14 20.52 11.05
N GLU A 135 -3.28 19.67 11.60
CA GLU A 135 -2.86 19.75 12.99
C GLU A 135 -1.88 20.90 13.24
N TYR A 136 -0.86 21.06 12.38
CA TYR A 136 0.21 22.05 12.54
C TYR A 136 -0.28 23.50 12.34
N PHE A 137 -1.09 23.74 11.32
CA PHE A 137 -1.68 25.06 11.05
C PHE A 137 -2.97 25.32 11.83
N GLY A 138 -3.47 24.32 12.56
CA GLY A 138 -4.59 24.46 13.49
C GLY A 138 -4.14 24.90 14.88
N GLU A 139 -4.97 24.63 15.87
CA GLU A 139 -4.73 25.05 17.27
C GLU A 139 -3.56 24.30 17.94
N ALA A 140 -3.19 23.10 17.43
CA ALA A 140 -2.14 22.29 18.03
C ALA A 140 -0.72 22.78 17.71
N GLY A 141 -0.51 23.52 16.61
CA GLY A 141 0.79 24.06 16.22
C GLY A 141 1.90 22.97 16.20
N MET A 142 3.06 23.29 16.81
CA MET A 142 4.16 22.32 16.90
C MET A 142 3.80 21.03 17.64
N LEU A 143 2.84 21.05 18.56
CA LEU A 143 2.39 19.84 19.24
C LEU A 143 1.73 18.88 18.25
N GLY A 144 1.04 19.36 17.22
CA GLY A 144 0.48 18.54 16.14
C GLY A 144 1.57 17.72 15.45
N TYR A 145 2.69 18.35 15.06
CA TYR A 145 3.85 17.63 14.51
C TYR A 145 4.46 16.64 15.53
N VAL A 146 4.71 17.10 16.74
CA VAL A 146 5.38 16.27 17.76
C VAL A 146 4.55 15.04 18.11
N SER A 147 3.24 15.20 18.33
CA SER A 147 2.34 14.09 18.70
C SER A 147 1.97 13.21 17.49
N GLY A 148 1.73 13.83 16.36
CA GLY A 148 1.30 13.15 15.14
C GLY A 148 2.41 12.38 14.43
N VAL A 149 3.65 12.87 14.50
CA VAL A 149 4.80 12.32 13.76
C VAL A 149 5.92 11.91 14.71
N GLN A 150 6.64 12.85 15.30
CA GLN A 150 7.92 12.59 15.96
C GLN A 150 7.83 11.57 17.10
N ARG A 151 6.83 11.68 17.99
CA ARG A 151 6.64 10.70 19.08
C ARG A 151 6.34 9.31 18.58
N LYS A 152 5.63 9.20 17.41
CA LYS A 152 5.34 7.91 16.79
C LYS A 152 6.60 7.30 16.20
N GLU A 153 7.41 8.08 15.48
CA GLU A 153 8.71 7.64 14.95
C GLU A 153 9.63 7.11 16.06
N ILE A 154 9.77 7.86 17.16
CA ILE A 154 10.57 7.44 18.30
C ILE A 154 10.07 6.11 18.89
N ARG A 155 8.77 6.00 19.16
CA ARG A 155 8.17 4.80 19.79
C ARG A 155 8.22 3.57 18.89
N GLN A 156 8.16 3.76 17.58
CA GLN A 156 8.19 2.69 16.58
C GLN A 156 9.60 2.37 16.10
N GLY A 157 10.61 3.09 16.55
CA GLY A 157 12.00 2.90 16.12
C GLY A 157 12.21 3.25 14.64
N ILE A 158 11.48 4.24 14.12
CA ILE A 158 11.61 4.66 12.71
C ILE A 158 12.93 5.43 12.55
N ALA A 159 13.78 4.96 11.64
CA ALA A 159 15.11 5.51 11.42
C ALA A 159 15.10 6.99 11.01
N CYS A 160 14.03 7.45 10.36
CA CYS A 160 13.89 8.85 9.91
C CYS A 160 13.92 9.88 11.05
N VAL A 161 13.68 9.49 12.30
CA VAL A 161 13.85 10.40 13.45
C VAL A 161 15.28 10.93 13.54
N LYS A 162 16.26 10.14 13.09
CA LYS A 162 17.68 10.52 12.96
C LYS A 162 17.99 10.90 11.50
N HIS A 163 17.26 11.87 10.97
CA HIS A 163 17.31 12.21 9.55
C HIS A 163 18.68 12.69 9.07
N GLN A 164 19.51 13.29 9.93
CA GLN A 164 20.88 13.68 9.57
C GLN A 164 21.70 12.45 9.17
N ASN A 165 21.68 11.40 9.97
CA ASN A 165 22.38 10.15 9.66
C ASN A 165 21.78 9.49 8.42
N MET A 166 20.44 9.45 8.33
CA MET A 166 19.74 8.83 7.20
C MET A 166 20.00 9.56 5.88
N SER A 167 20.15 10.88 5.91
CA SER A 167 20.46 11.70 4.72
C SER A 167 21.96 11.74 4.37
N GLY A 168 22.82 11.14 5.18
CA GLY A 168 24.27 11.17 4.98
C GLY A 168 24.93 12.51 5.32
N SER A 169 24.32 13.30 6.21
CA SER A 169 24.90 14.57 6.67
C SER A 169 26.22 14.36 7.40
N ASP A 170 26.39 13.25 8.11
CA ASP A 170 27.64 12.81 8.75
C ASP A 170 28.76 12.64 7.71
N ILE A 171 28.49 11.98 6.58
CA ILE A 171 29.48 11.84 5.49
C ILE A 171 29.86 13.21 4.94
N GLY A 172 28.89 14.11 4.77
CA GLY A 172 29.14 15.48 4.34
C GLY A 172 29.99 16.28 5.34
N ASP A 173 29.74 16.09 6.63
CA ASP A 173 30.49 16.75 7.71
C ASP A 173 31.91 16.20 7.81
N ASP A 174 32.12 14.89 7.68
CA ASP A 174 33.44 14.25 7.61
C ASP A 174 34.27 14.78 6.44
N HIS A 175 33.66 14.95 5.25
CA HIS A 175 34.36 15.56 4.12
C HIS A 175 34.77 17.00 4.40
N LYS A 176 33.87 17.81 4.99
CA LYS A 176 34.22 19.19 5.35
C LYS A 176 35.38 19.26 6.37
N GLU A 177 35.35 18.39 7.38
CA GLU A 177 36.40 18.30 8.38
C GLU A 177 37.73 17.88 7.77
N TYR A 178 37.73 16.91 6.86
CA TYR A 178 38.93 16.48 6.15
C TYR A 178 39.66 17.62 5.42
N PHE A 179 38.87 18.52 4.76
CA PHE A 179 39.43 19.62 3.97
C PHE A 179 39.67 20.91 4.78
N SER A 180 38.92 21.14 5.85
CA SER A 180 38.90 22.43 6.59
C SER A 180 39.37 22.29 8.06
N GLY A 181 39.57 21.07 8.52
CA GLY A 181 39.91 20.76 9.91
C GLY A 181 38.90 21.30 10.91
N ASP A 182 39.30 21.66 12.09
CA ASP A 182 38.43 22.14 13.19
C ASP A 182 37.62 23.39 12.89
N ARG A 183 37.83 24.02 11.73
CA ARG A 183 37.03 25.17 11.26
C ARG A 183 35.79 24.78 10.47
N ALA A 184 35.58 23.48 10.23
CA ALA A 184 34.41 23.00 9.49
C ALA A 184 33.12 23.27 10.27
N LEU A 185 32.16 23.90 9.62
CA LEU A 185 30.80 24.02 10.16
C LEU A 185 30.04 22.69 9.89
N LYS A 186 29.74 21.96 10.96
CA LYS A 186 29.04 20.68 10.90
C LYS A 186 27.53 20.87 10.99
N ALA A 187 26.78 20.10 10.20
CA ALA A 187 25.32 20.09 10.23
C ALA A 187 24.78 19.39 11.49
N ALA A 188 25.51 18.38 12.00
CA ALA A 188 25.12 17.57 13.14
C ALA A 188 26.28 17.45 14.16
N GLY A 189 26.89 18.56 14.57
CA GLY A 189 27.95 18.58 15.56
C GLY A 189 27.46 18.40 17.00
N GLU A 190 28.40 18.16 17.94
CA GLU A 190 28.13 17.95 19.38
C GLU A 190 27.37 19.13 20.02
N ASP A 191 27.68 20.35 19.60
CA ASP A 191 27.02 21.58 20.07
C ASP A 191 25.70 21.89 19.37
N ASN A 192 25.20 20.99 18.51
CA ASN A 192 23.98 21.19 17.74
C ASN A 192 22.98 20.06 18.00
N THR A 193 22.76 19.16 17.02
CA THR A 193 21.68 18.19 17.07
C THR A 193 22.12 16.73 17.22
N MET A 194 23.44 16.48 17.33
CA MET A 194 24.00 15.12 17.33
C MET A 194 23.40 14.19 18.41
N ASN A 195 23.14 14.68 19.60
CA ASN A 195 22.71 13.87 20.75
C ASN A 195 21.23 14.02 21.11
N GLN A 196 20.39 14.59 20.21
CA GLN A 196 18.99 14.86 20.52
C GLN A 196 18.12 13.60 20.63
N PHE A 197 18.51 12.52 19.96
CA PHE A 197 17.75 11.26 19.94
C PHE A 197 18.57 10.06 20.43
N GLY A 198 19.55 10.27 21.27
CA GLY A 198 20.29 9.27 22.05
C GLY A 198 21.11 8.28 21.24
#